data_311003d5717aaf29bd33eb035f6674dd
#
_entry.id   311003d5717aaf29bd33eb035f6674dd
#
_cell.length_a   1.000
_cell.length_b   1.000
_cell.length_c   1.000
_cell.angle_alpha   90.00
_cell.angle_beta   90.00
_cell.angle_gamma   90.00
#
_symmetry.space_group_name_H-M   'P 1'
#
loop_
_entity.id
_entity.type
_entity.pdbx_description
1 polymer ?
#
loop_
_entity_poly.entity_id
_entity_poly.type
_entity_poly.pdbx_seq_one_letter_code
_entity_poly.pdbx_strand_id
1 'polypeptide(L)'
;AVYHRAKYLLKFRKAKNVIILAPAIATNMTWIPFLTINKERFRTIQTAGDLDNVPEGTFLVVSTSMLRKLKRGLMRFVKRTSGKLCLVFDESDEITNPTSQRTRNILCIFRRLKYKILDTGTTTRNNIAELYSQFELLYNNSVNMICWSPQVYHENRDHEIEEENNPDYGTPFPAFRGHVLPLSGEATVFGIEKQNQDVYNKDELSELIGKTVITRKFRDFAGEKYRIRTHTVRPSEGEHEVYRVIIEEFCRICE
;
A
#
# COMPACT_ATOMS: atom_id res chain seq x y z
N ALA A 1 -15.53 8.76 -1.90
CA ALA A 1 -14.84 8.97 -3.19
C ALA A 1 -14.69 7.64 -3.95
N VAL A 2 -14.02 6.64 -3.39
CA VAL A 2 -13.67 5.34 -4.01
C VAL A 2 -14.88 4.59 -4.57
N TYR A 3 -15.91 4.40 -3.75
CA TYR A 3 -17.17 3.77 -4.16
C TYR A 3 -17.82 4.45 -5.38
N HIS A 4 -17.96 5.78 -5.35
CA HIS A 4 -18.57 6.51 -6.45
C HIS A 4 -17.76 6.37 -7.75
N ARG A 5 -16.43 6.32 -7.65
CA ARG A 5 -15.59 6.07 -8.82
C ARG A 5 -15.78 4.67 -9.38
N ALA A 6 -15.87 3.66 -8.50
CA ALA A 6 -16.16 2.29 -8.91
C ALA A 6 -17.54 2.17 -9.56
N LYS A 7 -18.58 2.80 -8.99
CA LYS A 7 -19.93 2.88 -9.58
C LYS A 7 -19.95 3.54 -10.95
N TYR A 8 -19.19 4.62 -11.11
CA TYR A 8 -19.01 5.26 -12.41
C TYR A 8 -18.50 4.29 -13.47
N LEU A 9 -17.46 3.50 -13.14
CA LEU A 9 -16.87 2.53 -14.06
C LEU A 9 -17.86 1.40 -14.43
N LEU A 10 -18.70 0.95 -13.50
CA LEU A 10 -19.78 0.00 -13.77
C LEU A 10 -20.87 0.62 -14.64
N LYS A 11 -21.37 1.81 -14.28
CA LYS A 11 -22.44 2.52 -15.01
C LYS A 11 -22.09 2.74 -16.48
N PHE A 12 -20.84 3.12 -16.77
CA PHE A 12 -20.37 3.36 -18.12
C PHE A 12 -19.77 2.11 -18.79
N ARG A 13 -20.02 0.92 -18.23
CA ARG A 13 -19.56 -0.38 -18.75
C ARG A 13 -18.04 -0.45 -19.02
N LYS A 14 -17.27 0.39 -18.35
CA LYS A 14 -15.81 0.37 -18.41
C LYS A 14 -15.23 -0.82 -17.63
N ALA A 15 -15.90 -1.19 -16.55
CA ALA A 15 -15.66 -2.43 -15.81
C ALA A 15 -16.96 -3.26 -15.76
N LYS A 16 -16.84 -4.58 -15.76
CA LYS A 16 -17.97 -5.51 -15.59
C LYS A 16 -18.30 -5.75 -14.13
N ASN A 17 -17.25 -5.86 -13.31
CA ASN A 17 -17.35 -6.10 -11.87
C ASN A 17 -16.28 -5.29 -11.14
N VAL A 18 -16.49 -5.12 -9.85
CA VAL A 18 -15.52 -4.48 -8.94
C VAL A 18 -15.02 -5.53 -7.95
N ILE A 19 -13.72 -5.62 -7.78
CA ILE A 19 -13.11 -6.39 -6.69
C ILE A 19 -12.71 -5.40 -5.61
N ILE A 20 -13.27 -5.55 -4.42
CA ILE A 20 -12.86 -4.84 -3.22
C ILE A 20 -11.91 -5.76 -2.45
N LEU A 21 -10.67 -5.37 -2.36
CA LEU A 21 -9.64 -6.03 -1.58
C LEU A 21 -9.39 -5.21 -0.32
N ALA A 22 -9.59 -5.80 0.84
CA ALA A 22 -9.49 -5.10 2.12
C ALA A 22 -9.03 -6.04 3.25
N PRO A 23 -8.49 -5.53 4.37
CA PRO A 23 -8.29 -6.32 5.58
C PRO A 23 -9.58 -6.98 6.07
N ALA A 24 -9.47 -8.12 6.75
CA ALA A 24 -10.66 -8.86 7.21
C ALA A 24 -11.60 -8.02 8.07
N ILE A 25 -11.05 -7.16 8.93
CA ILE A 25 -11.84 -6.25 9.76
C ILE A 25 -12.59 -5.25 8.88
N ALA A 26 -11.93 -4.57 7.97
CA ALA A 26 -12.56 -3.60 7.07
C ALA A 26 -13.60 -4.27 6.15
N THR A 27 -13.33 -5.50 5.69
CA THR A 27 -14.29 -6.30 4.93
C THR A 27 -15.60 -6.46 5.69
N ASN A 28 -15.55 -6.91 6.95
CA ASN A 28 -16.74 -7.27 7.74
C ASN A 28 -17.42 -6.05 8.37
N MET A 29 -16.65 -5.09 8.86
CA MET A 29 -17.18 -3.98 9.64
C MET A 29 -17.50 -2.75 8.80
N THR A 30 -16.91 -2.63 7.62
CA THR A 30 -17.08 -1.45 6.76
C THR A 30 -17.73 -1.81 5.43
N TRP A 31 -17.09 -2.63 4.60
CA TRP A 31 -17.54 -2.83 3.21
C TRP A 31 -18.84 -3.59 3.08
N ILE A 32 -19.01 -4.72 3.78
CA ILE A 32 -20.25 -5.51 3.70
C ILE A 32 -21.44 -4.71 4.22
N PRO A 33 -21.41 -4.08 5.41
CA PRO A 33 -22.52 -3.23 5.86
C PRO A 33 -22.79 -2.06 4.92
N PHE A 34 -21.75 -1.39 4.43
CA PHE A 34 -21.90 -0.28 3.49
C PHE A 34 -22.61 -0.69 2.19
N LEU A 35 -22.19 -1.80 1.57
CA LEU A 35 -22.80 -2.31 0.35
C LEU A 35 -24.26 -2.74 0.59
N THR A 36 -24.55 -3.32 1.75
CA THR A 36 -25.90 -3.72 2.15
C THR A 36 -26.82 -2.51 2.29
N ILE A 37 -26.39 -1.47 3.02
CA ILE A 37 -27.15 -0.23 3.20
C ILE A 37 -27.42 0.45 1.86
N ASN A 38 -26.45 0.45 0.96
CA ASN A 38 -26.59 1.03 -0.37
C ASN A 38 -27.33 0.11 -1.39
N LYS A 39 -27.84 -1.03 -0.94
CA LYS A 39 -28.56 -2.01 -1.75
C LYS A 39 -27.78 -2.46 -2.98
N GLU A 40 -26.45 -2.58 -2.85
CA GLU A 40 -25.60 -3.03 -3.93
C GLU A 40 -25.60 -4.55 -4.05
N ARG A 41 -25.46 -5.03 -5.28
CA ARG A 41 -25.21 -6.46 -5.52
C ARG A 41 -23.77 -6.77 -5.16
N PHE A 42 -23.55 -7.59 -4.14
CA PHE A 42 -22.21 -8.01 -3.77
C PHE A 42 -22.14 -9.50 -3.46
N ARG A 43 -20.92 -10.03 -3.46
CA ARG A 43 -20.60 -11.41 -3.08
C ARG A 43 -19.28 -11.42 -2.31
N THR A 44 -19.27 -12.02 -1.14
CA THR A 44 -18.05 -12.28 -0.38
C THR A 44 -17.37 -13.53 -0.94
N ILE A 45 -16.07 -13.44 -1.21
CA ILE A 45 -15.30 -14.51 -1.84
C ILE A 45 -14.46 -15.23 -0.79
N GLN A 46 -14.82 -16.46 -0.49
CA GLN A 46 -14.15 -17.34 0.46
C GLN A 46 -13.54 -18.59 -0.21
N THR A 47 -14.07 -18.96 -1.36
CA THR A 47 -13.63 -20.10 -2.15
C THR A 47 -13.49 -19.70 -3.63
N ALA A 48 -12.79 -20.51 -4.40
CA ALA A 48 -12.68 -20.29 -5.85
C ALA A 48 -14.02 -20.43 -6.56
N GLY A 49 -14.94 -21.25 -6.04
CA GLY A 49 -16.29 -21.44 -6.59
C GLY A 49 -17.14 -20.17 -6.51
N ASP A 50 -16.90 -19.31 -5.53
CA ASP A 50 -17.62 -18.04 -5.40
C ASP A 50 -17.35 -17.08 -6.57
N LEU A 51 -16.33 -17.35 -7.36
CA LEU A 51 -15.99 -16.60 -8.56
C LEU A 51 -16.69 -17.14 -9.84
N ASP A 52 -17.46 -18.21 -9.71
CA ASP A 52 -18.19 -18.77 -10.84
C ASP A 52 -19.54 -18.10 -11.01
N ASN A 53 -19.93 -17.93 -12.28
CA ASN A 53 -21.23 -17.34 -12.66
C ASN A 53 -21.54 -16.01 -11.93
N VAL A 54 -20.54 -15.14 -11.82
CA VAL A 54 -20.70 -13.81 -11.25
C VAL A 54 -21.45 -12.91 -12.23
N PRO A 55 -22.63 -12.39 -11.87
CA PRO A 55 -23.34 -11.42 -12.72
C PRO A 55 -22.56 -10.12 -12.90
N GLU A 56 -22.72 -9.47 -14.04
CA GLU A 56 -22.15 -8.13 -14.25
C GLU A 56 -22.76 -7.13 -13.24
N GLY A 57 -21.97 -6.13 -12.85
CA GLY A 57 -22.38 -5.14 -11.86
C GLY A 57 -22.23 -5.58 -10.40
N THR A 58 -21.58 -6.73 -10.14
CA THR A 58 -21.40 -7.25 -8.79
C THR A 58 -20.11 -6.73 -8.16
N PHE A 59 -20.16 -6.34 -6.88
CA PHE A 59 -19.02 -6.09 -6.04
C PHE A 59 -18.54 -7.40 -5.40
N LEU A 60 -17.30 -7.78 -5.64
CA LEU A 60 -16.66 -8.97 -5.09
C LEU A 60 -15.78 -8.55 -3.91
N VAL A 61 -16.18 -8.92 -2.72
CA VAL A 61 -15.46 -8.54 -1.49
C VAL A 61 -14.49 -9.66 -1.11
N VAL A 62 -13.21 -9.35 -1.08
CA VAL A 62 -12.11 -10.29 -0.86
C VAL A 62 -11.25 -9.78 0.30
N SER A 63 -11.03 -10.63 1.31
CA SER A 63 -10.07 -10.30 2.36
C SER A 63 -8.63 -10.53 1.89
N THR A 64 -7.72 -9.60 2.23
CA THR A 64 -6.28 -9.74 1.95
C THR A 64 -5.69 -11.01 2.54
N SER A 65 -6.19 -11.48 3.69
CA SER A 65 -5.78 -12.73 4.32
C SER A 65 -6.09 -13.98 3.49
N MET A 66 -7.10 -13.92 2.63
CA MET A 66 -7.54 -15.04 1.79
C MET A 66 -6.78 -15.14 0.45
N LEU A 67 -5.98 -14.15 0.10
CA LEU A 67 -5.32 -14.08 -1.21
C LEU A 67 -4.46 -15.30 -1.54
N ARG A 68 -3.75 -15.85 -0.56
CA ARG A 68 -2.93 -17.05 -0.77
C ARG A 68 -3.78 -18.24 -1.24
N LYS A 69 -4.92 -18.46 -0.58
CA LYS A 69 -5.88 -19.53 -0.91
C LYS A 69 -6.58 -19.27 -2.24
N LEU A 70 -6.96 -18.03 -2.51
CA LEU A 70 -7.77 -17.65 -3.65
C LEU A 70 -6.95 -17.33 -4.92
N LYS A 71 -5.61 -17.27 -4.83
CA LYS A 71 -4.73 -16.80 -5.91
C LYS A 71 -5.07 -17.38 -7.28
N ARG A 72 -5.12 -18.70 -7.39
CA ARG A 72 -5.40 -19.40 -8.67
C ARG A 72 -6.80 -19.09 -9.20
N GLY A 73 -7.79 -19.03 -8.32
CA GLY A 73 -9.17 -18.68 -8.67
C GLY A 73 -9.29 -17.26 -9.20
N LEU A 74 -8.72 -16.30 -8.47
CA LEU A 74 -8.69 -14.88 -8.86
C LEU A 74 -7.95 -14.66 -10.18
N MET A 75 -6.79 -15.30 -10.39
CA MET A 75 -6.08 -15.20 -11.66
C MET A 75 -6.93 -15.73 -12.85
N ARG A 76 -7.62 -16.86 -12.68
CA ARG A 76 -8.53 -17.39 -13.69
C ARG A 76 -9.70 -16.44 -13.95
N PHE A 77 -10.27 -15.87 -12.88
CA PHE A 77 -11.37 -14.91 -12.99
C PHE A 77 -10.93 -13.65 -13.73
N VAL A 78 -9.80 -13.06 -13.38
CA VAL A 78 -9.21 -11.89 -14.07
C VAL A 78 -8.99 -12.19 -15.56
N LYS A 79 -8.45 -13.36 -15.89
CA LYS A 79 -8.24 -13.77 -17.29
C LYS A 79 -9.57 -13.93 -18.03
N ARG A 80 -10.55 -14.60 -17.43
CA ARG A 80 -11.87 -14.85 -18.02
C ARG A 80 -12.65 -13.57 -18.31
N THR A 81 -12.51 -12.57 -17.45
CA THR A 81 -13.17 -11.27 -17.63
C THR A 81 -12.42 -10.34 -18.59
N SER A 82 -11.35 -10.83 -19.23
CA SER A 82 -10.48 -10.04 -20.12
C SER A 82 -10.00 -8.74 -19.48
N GLY A 83 -9.75 -8.76 -18.19
CA GLY A 83 -9.30 -7.59 -17.42
C GLY A 83 -10.32 -6.47 -17.27
N LYS A 84 -11.59 -6.68 -17.68
CA LYS A 84 -12.69 -5.71 -17.50
C LYS A 84 -13.18 -5.69 -16.06
N LEU A 85 -12.27 -5.46 -15.14
CA LEU A 85 -12.48 -5.37 -13.70
C LEU A 85 -11.96 -4.04 -13.18
N CYS A 86 -12.57 -3.55 -12.11
CA CYS A 86 -12.01 -2.48 -11.29
C CYS A 86 -11.52 -3.11 -9.98
N LEU A 87 -10.27 -2.88 -9.63
CA LEU A 87 -9.76 -3.15 -8.30
C LEU A 87 -9.96 -1.92 -7.43
N VAL A 88 -10.56 -2.10 -6.28
CA VAL A 88 -10.55 -1.19 -5.14
C VAL A 88 -9.71 -1.88 -4.07
N PHE A 89 -8.58 -1.30 -3.70
CA PHE A 89 -7.73 -1.85 -2.67
C PHE A 89 -7.66 -0.88 -1.49
N ASP A 90 -8.35 -1.28 -0.44
CA ASP A 90 -8.44 -0.57 0.82
C ASP A 90 -7.26 -0.96 1.73
N GLU A 91 -6.70 0.00 2.46
CA GLU A 91 -5.46 -0.13 3.22
C GLU A 91 -4.30 -0.61 2.33
N SER A 92 -4.10 0.09 1.21
CA SER A 92 -3.11 -0.30 0.20
C SER A 92 -1.66 -0.20 0.67
N ASP A 93 -1.40 0.45 1.79
CA ASP A 93 -0.11 0.43 2.48
C ASP A 93 0.30 -0.95 3.04
N GLU A 94 -0.61 -1.95 3.02
CA GLU A 94 -0.26 -3.35 3.31
C GLU A 94 0.77 -3.95 2.34
N ILE A 95 1.03 -3.31 1.20
CA ILE A 95 2.01 -3.77 0.20
C ILE A 95 3.30 -2.96 0.15
N THR A 96 3.67 -2.29 1.23
CA THR A 96 4.92 -1.51 1.32
C THR A 96 6.18 -2.36 1.11
N ASN A 97 6.17 -3.62 1.55
CA ASN A 97 7.29 -4.53 1.36
C ASN A 97 7.17 -5.33 0.04
N PRO A 98 8.00 -5.04 -0.99
CA PRO A 98 7.92 -5.68 -2.30
C PRO A 98 8.26 -7.17 -2.28
N THR A 99 9.04 -7.64 -1.30
CA THR A 99 9.45 -9.03 -1.18
C THR A 99 8.45 -9.90 -0.44
N SER A 100 7.46 -9.28 0.21
CA SER A 100 6.45 -10.02 0.98
C SER A 100 5.58 -10.91 0.06
N GLN A 101 5.18 -12.07 0.56
CA GLN A 101 4.31 -12.98 -0.17
C GLN A 101 2.96 -12.33 -0.52
N ARG A 102 2.45 -11.45 0.34
CA ARG A 102 1.22 -10.69 0.12
C ARG A 102 1.37 -9.78 -1.09
N THR A 103 2.38 -8.93 -1.10
CA THR A 103 2.68 -8.02 -2.22
C THR A 103 2.85 -8.77 -3.53
N ARG A 104 3.65 -9.83 -3.54
CA ARG A 104 3.86 -10.67 -4.73
C ARG A 104 2.55 -11.26 -5.27
N ASN A 105 1.64 -11.71 -4.38
CA ASN A 105 0.35 -12.25 -4.80
C ASN A 105 -0.54 -11.16 -5.39
N ILE A 106 -0.62 -9.98 -4.77
CA ILE A 106 -1.43 -8.85 -5.25
C ILE A 106 -0.94 -8.40 -6.62
N LEU A 107 0.35 -8.16 -6.77
CA LEU A 107 0.94 -7.77 -8.05
C LEU A 107 0.70 -8.82 -9.13
N CYS A 108 0.90 -10.10 -8.81
CA CYS A 108 0.69 -11.20 -9.75
C CYS A 108 -0.75 -11.26 -10.28
N ILE A 109 -1.73 -11.01 -9.41
CA ILE A 109 -3.15 -11.11 -9.75
C ILE A 109 -3.65 -9.84 -10.47
N PHE A 110 -3.30 -8.65 -9.95
CA PHE A 110 -4.03 -7.43 -10.27
C PHE A 110 -3.24 -6.36 -11.03
N ARG A 111 -1.91 -6.42 -11.09
CA ARG A 111 -1.12 -5.33 -11.70
C ARG A 111 -1.48 -5.02 -13.15
N ARG A 112 -1.97 -5.99 -13.90
CA ARG A 112 -2.36 -5.83 -15.31
C ARG A 112 -3.77 -5.30 -15.52
N LEU A 113 -4.56 -5.13 -14.45
CA LEU A 113 -5.88 -4.52 -14.57
C LEU A 113 -5.76 -3.06 -15.02
N LYS A 114 -6.68 -2.63 -15.87
CA LYS A 114 -6.71 -1.26 -16.36
C LYS A 114 -7.21 -0.27 -15.30
N TYR A 115 -8.19 -0.66 -14.50
CA TYR A 115 -8.83 0.21 -13.52
C TYR A 115 -8.47 -0.26 -12.11
N LYS A 116 -7.74 0.59 -11.40
CA LYS A 116 -7.29 0.34 -10.03
C LYS A 116 -7.46 1.62 -9.23
N ILE A 117 -7.96 1.48 -8.02
CA ILE A 117 -8.15 2.54 -7.04
C ILE A 117 -7.53 2.02 -5.75
N LEU A 118 -6.51 2.69 -5.29
CA LEU A 118 -5.86 2.41 -4.02
C LEU A 118 -6.34 3.44 -3.01
N ASP A 119 -6.71 2.97 -1.83
CA ASP A 119 -7.15 3.81 -0.72
C ASP A 119 -6.31 3.48 0.50
N THR A 120 -5.81 4.51 1.18
CA THR A 120 -5.03 4.35 2.40
C THR A 120 -4.98 5.65 3.19
N GLY A 121 -4.97 5.54 4.51
CA GLY A 121 -4.71 6.65 5.41
C GLY A 121 -3.23 7.07 5.45
N THR A 122 -2.33 6.15 5.06
CA THR A 122 -0.88 6.35 5.09
C THR A 122 -0.25 5.79 3.82
N THR A 123 0.35 6.62 2.99
CA THR A 123 1.00 6.17 1.74
C THR A 123 2.31 5.45 1.99
N THR A 124 3.05 5.88 3.00
CA THR A 124 4.34 5.30 3.43
C THR A 124 4.38 5.26 4.95
N ARG A 125 5.04 4.26 5.51
CA ARG A 125 5.20 4.09 6.97
C ARG A 125 6.57 4.54 7.45
N ASN A 126 7.63 4.12 6.75
CA ASN A 126 9.01 4.36 7.16
C ASN A 126 9.76 5.27 6.18
N ASN A 127 9.66 5.01 4.90
CA ASN A 127 10.39 5.77 3.89
C ASN A 127 9.67 5.78 2.53
N ILE A 128 10.12 6.65 1.64
CA ILE A 128 9.49 6.88 0.34
C ILE A 128 9.61 5.68 -0.61
N ALA A 129 10.61 4.82 -0.46
CA ALA A 129 10.77 3.64 -1.32
C ALA A 129 9.63 2.62 -1.14
N GLU A 130 8.87 2.71 -0.06
CA GLU A 130 7.67 1.89 0.15
C GLU A 130 6.56 2.15 -0.87
N LEU A 131 6.59 3.29 -1.55
CA LEU A 131 5.67 3.57 -2.66
C LEU A 131 5.87 2.66 -3.87
N TYR A 132 7.05 2.03 -3.99
CA TYR A 132 7.38 1.19 -5.14
C TYR A 132 6.27 0.18 -5.48
N SER A 133 5.83 -0.61 -4.52
CA SER A 133 4.84 -1.66 -4.76
C SER A 133 3.47 -1.11 -5.14
N GLN A 134 3.09 0.03 -4.59
CA GLN A 134 1.84 0.71 -4.95
C GLN A 134 1.92 1.24 -6.38
N PHE A 135 3.05 1.81 -6.78
CA PHE A 135 3.28 2.26 -8.15
C PHE A 135 3.34 1.08 -9.14
N GLU A 136 4.01 -0.02 -8.79
CA GLU A 136 3.99 -1.24 -9.61
C GLU A 136 2.56 -1.77 -9.80
N LEU A 137 1.75 -1.74 -8.75
CA LEU A 137 0.35 -2.12 -8.88
C LEU A 137 -0.41 -1.16 -9.79
N LEU A 138 -0.24 0.16 -9.65
CA LEU A 138 -0.95 1.16 -10.44
C LEU A 138 -0.50 1.17 -11.91
N TYR A 139 0.79 1.14 -12.17
CA TYR A 139 1.36 1.44 -13.48
C TYR A 139 1.89 0.23 -14.25
N ASN A 140 1.91 -0.95 -13.65
CA ASN A 140 2.33 -2.19 -14.32
C ASN A 140 3.69 -2.06 -15.01
N ASN A 141 4.75 -1.86 -14.24
CA ASN A 141 6.13 -1.66 -14.66
C ASN A 141 6.47 -0.30 -15.32
N SER A 142 5.51 0.59 -15.57
CA SER A 142 5.85 1.90 -16.14
C SER A 142 6.67 2.77 -15.18
N VAL A 143 6.65 2.48 -13.89
CA VAL A 143 7.52 3.11 -12.89
C VAL A 143 8.99 2.79 -13.14
N ASN A 144 9.30 1.64 -13.72
CA ASN A 144 10.66 1.30 -14.09
C ASN A 144 11.30 2.29 -15.07
N MET A 145 10.49 2.95 -15.89
CA MET A 145 10.98 3.99 -16.81
C MET A 145 11.45 5.24 -16.07
N ILE A 146 10.88 5.51 -14.88
CA ILE A 146 11.26 6.66 -14.04
C ILE A 146 12.43 6.27 -13.13
N CYS A 147 12.47 5.02 -12.70
CA CYS A 147 13.31 4.56 -11.60
C CYS A 147 14.45 3.65 -12.06
N TRP A 148 14.56 3.35 -13.34
CA TRP A 148 15.70 2.67 -13.92
C TRP A 148 16.81 3.66 -14.20
N SER A 149 17.30 4.28 -13.15
CA SER A 149 18.53 5.04 -13.28
C SER A 149 19.69 4.05 -13.43
N PRO A 150 20.54 4.22 -14.45
CA PRO A 150 21.80 3.46 -14.52
C PRO A 150 22.75 3.83 -13.38
N GLN A 151 22.43 4.87 -12.63
CA GLN A 151 23.22 5.37 -11.51
C GLN A 151 22.44 5.36 -10.22
N VAL A 152 23.15 5.20 -9.11
CA VAL A 152 22.69 5.38 -7.75
C VAL A 152 23.49 6.49 -7.09
N TYR A 153 22.92 7.11 -6.07
CA TYR A 153 23.53 8.18 -5.33
C TYR A 153 23.95 7.66 -3.96
N HIS A 154 25.19 7.97 -3.57
CA HIS A 154 25.73 7.67 -2.24
C HIS A 154 26.13 8.98 -1.56
N GLU A 155 25.96 9.05 -0.27
CA GLU A 155 26.57 10.06 0.54
C GLU A 155 27.91 9.48 1.07
N ASN A 156 29.02 10.12 0.73
CA ASN A 156 30.34 9.71 1.20
C ASN A 156 30.56 10.19 2.66
N ARG A 157 31.74 9.85 3.23
CA ARG A 157 32.10 10.21 4.61
C ARG A 157 32.19 11.71 4.84
N ASP A 158 32.39 12.48 3.81
CA ASP A 158 32.50 13.94 3.83
C ASP A 158 31.15 14.63 3.58
N HIS A 159 30.06 13.87 3.60
CA HIS A 159 28.69 14.32 3.31
C HIS A 159 28.50 14.88 1.89
N GLU A 160 29.33 14.47 0.97
CA GLU A 160 29.15 14.76 -0.46
C GLU A 160 28.40 13.63 -1.14
N ILE A 161 27.54 13.98 -2.09
CA ILE A 161 26.79 13.02 -2.87
C ILE A 161 27.62 12.58 -4.07
N GLU A 162 27.93 11.32 -4.12
CA GLU A 162 28.61 10.67 -5.25
C GLU A 162 27.61 9.89 -6.10
N GLU A 163 27.82 9.93 -7.39
CA GLU A 163 27.04 9.20 -8.38
C GLU A 163 27.84 7.96 -8.81
N GLU A 164 27.25 6.79 -8.68
CA GLU A 164 27.88 5.52 -9.01
C GLU A 164 27.01 4.72 -9.96
N ASN A 165 27.61 3.84 -10.76
CA ASN A 165 26.87 2.93 -11.60
C ASN A 165 25.99 2.02 -10.74
N ASN A 166 24.70 1.94 -11.07
CA ASN A 166 23.75 1.12 -10.35
C ASN A 166 23.98 -0.37 -10.67
N PRO A 167 24.50 -1.18 -9.72
CA PRO A 167 24.73 -2.61 -9.95
C PRO A 167 23.41 -3.37 -10.15
N ASP A 168 22.31 -2.83 -9.64
CA ASP A 168 20.97 -3.41 -9.73
C ASP A 168 20.18 -2.84 -10.91
N TYR A 169 20.84 -2.14 -11.83
CA TYR A 169 20.19 -1.62 -13.03
C TYR A 169 19.46 -2.73 -13.78
N GLY A 170 18.17 -2.54 -13.97
CA GLY A 170 17.29 -3.57 -14.50
C GLY A 170 16.58 -4.43 -13.44
N THR A 171 16.96 -4.33 -12.15
CA THR A 171 16.24 -4.95 -11.04
C THR A 171 15.32 -3.89 -10.42
N PRO A 172 14.01 -4.00 -10.60
CA PRO A 172 13.11 -2.84 -10.43
C PRO A 172 13.12 -2.17 -9.06
N PHE A 173 13.05 -2.94 -7.98
CA PHE A 173 12.97 -2.35 -6.65
C PHE A 173 14.29 -1.73 -6.17
N PRO A 174 15.43 -2.42 -6.25
CA PRO A 174 16.72 -1.82 -5.94
C PRO A 174 17.02 -0.58 -6.77
N ALA A 175 16.70 -0.60 -8.07
CA ALA A 175 16.87 0.55 -8.95
C ALA A 175 16.00 1.74 -8.49
N PHE A 176 14.73 1.52 -8.19
CA PHE A 176 13.84 2.55 -7.65
C PHE A 176 14.38 3.11 -6.34
N ARG A 177 14.76 2.23 -5.42
CA ARG A 177 15.28 2.63 -4.12
C ARG A 177 16.54 3.46 -4.26
N GLY A 178 17.52 3.02 -5.06
CA GLY A 178 18.75 3.76 -5.30
C GLY A 178 18.53 5.12 -5.97
N HIS A 179 17.49 5.24 -6.80
CA HIS A 179 17.13 6.48 -7.46
C HIS A 179 16.51 7.52 -6.51
N VAL A 180 15.75 7.10 -5.51
CA VAL A 180 15.01 8.03 -4.61
C VAL A 180 15.61 8.15 -3.21
N LEU A 181 16.37 7.15 -2.77
CA LEU A 181 17.04 7.12 -1.47
C LEU A 181 18.47 6.64 -1.64
N PRO A 182 19.44 7.55 -1.70
CA PRO A 182 20.86 7.18 -1.75
C PRO A 182 21.26 6.45 -0.48
N LEU A 183 22.24 5.58 -0.61
CA LEU A 183 22.89 4.96 0.54
C LEU A 183 23.79 5.99 1.22
N SER A 184 23.78 6.04 2.55
CA SER A 184 24.74 6.82 3.30
C SER A 184 26.05 6.05 3.42
N GLY A 185 27.19 6.72 3.36
CA GLY A 185 28.49 6.07 3.56
C GLY A 185 28.73 5.51 4.97
N GLU A 186 27.74 5.60 5.88
CA GLU A 186 27.83 5.11 7.25
C GLU A 186 27.29 3.70 7.39
N ALA A 187 28.12 2.77 7.85
CA ALA A 187 27.68 1.44 8.23
C ALA A 187 27.05 1.42 9.63
N THR A 188 26.02 0.62 9.80
CA THR A 188 25.49 0.30 11.13
C THR A 188 26.47 -0.59 11.90
N VAL A 189 26.25 -0.77 13.20
CA VAL A 189 27.03 -1.70 14.05
C VAL A 189 27.06 -3.13 13.47
N PHE A 190 26.07 -3.50 12.65
CA PHE A 190 25.98 -4.80 11.96
C PHE A 190 26.60 -4.79 10.55
N GLY A 191 27.35 -3.76 10.17
CA GLY A 191 27.94 -3.65 8.83
C GLY A 191 26.95 -3.37 7.70
N ILE A 192 25.69 -3.06 8.02
CA ILE A 192 24.66 -2.68 7.04
C ILE A 192 24.74 -1.17 6.83
N GLU A 193 24.91 -0.74 5.61
CA GLU A 193 24.94 0.67 5.26
C GLU A 193 23.58 1.33 5.56
N LYS A 194 23.63 2.47 6.27
CA LYS A 194 22.43 3.26 6.55
C LYS A 194 21.93 3.92 5.27
N GLN A 195 20.63 4.06 5.15
CA GLN A 195 20.04 4.88 4.10
C GLN A 195 19.97 6.34 4.54
N ASN A 196 20.26 7.23 3.60
CA ASN A 196 20.00 8.64 3.80
C ASN A 196 18.50 8.88 3.96
N GLN A 197 18.11 9.85 4.76
CA GLN A 197 16.71 10.25 4.95
C GLN A 197 16.24 11.24 3.89
N ASP A 198 17.17 11.87 3.17
CA ASP A 198 16.86 12.81 2.12
C ASP A 198 16.38 12.08 0.86
N VAL A 199 15.28 12.59 0.30
CA VAL A 199 14.71 12.06 -0.94
C VAL A 199 15.32 12.78 -2.13
N TYR A 200 15.89 12.01 -3.06
CA TYR A 200 16.44 12.49 -4.33
C TYR A 200 15.40 12.38 -5.45
N ASN A 201 15.63 13.08 -6.54
CA ASN A 201 14.73 13.10 -7.70
C ASN A 201 13.28 13.44 -7.32
N LYS A 202 13.11 14.38 -6.37
CA LYS A 202 11.81 14.80 -5.82
C LYS A 202 10.84 15.30 -6.88
N ASP A 203 11.34 15.96 -7.90
CA ASP A 203 10.51 16.56 -8.95
C ASP A 203 9.84 15.48 -9.79
N GLU A 204 10.58 14.46 -10.22
CA GLU A 204 10.04 13.31 -10.96
C GLU A 204 9.00 12.56 -10.13
N LEU A 205 9.32 12.31 -8.86
CA LEU A 205 8.42 11.63 -7.95
C LEU A 205 7.17 12.46 -7.68
N SER A 206 7.33 13.79 -7.52
CA SER A 206 6.22 14.72 -7.30
C SER A 206 5.32 14.81 -8.52
N GLU A 207 5.87 14.80 -9.72
CA GLU A 207 5.09 14.78 -10.96
C GLU A 207 4.26 13.49 -11.06
N LEU A 208 4.85 12.33 -10.77
CA LEU A 208 4.15 11.05 -10.78
C LEU A 208 3.02 11.02 -9.73
N ILE A 209 3.31 11.46 -8.50
CA ILE A 209 2.33 11.55 -7.42
C ILE A 209 1.23 12.54 -7.78
N GLY A 210 1.57 13.72 -8.27
CA GLY A 210 0.62 14.77 -8.60
C GLY A 210 -0.40 14.37 -9.66
N LYS A 211 -0.01 13.51 -10.60
CA LYS A 211 -0.92 12.97 -11.63
C LYS A 211 -1.87 11.89 -11.13
N THR A 212 -1.56 11.25 -10.01
CA THR A 212 -2.18 9.98 -9.63
C THR A 212 -2.78 9.98 -8.25
N VAL A 213 -2.16 10.67 -7.30
CA VAL A 213 -2.54 10.64 -5.89
C VAL A 213 -3.40 11.86 -5.54
N ILE A 214 -4.56 11.59 -4.95
CA ILE A 214 -5.44 12.62 -4.41
C ILE A 214 -5.35 12.55 -2.90
N THR A 215 -4.70 13.53 -2.29
CA THR A 215 -4.61 13.66 -0.84
C THR A 215 -5.68 14.60 -0.31
N ARG A 216 -6.34 14.22 0.78
CA ARG A 216 -7.27 15.06 1.53
C ARG A 216 -6.97 14.93 3.03
N LYS A 217 -6.77 16.05 3.69
CA LYS A 217 -6.61 16.08 5.14
C LYS A 217 -7.97 16.26 5.79
N PHE A 218 -8.16 15.69 6.97
CA PHE A 218 -9.43 15.82 7.70
C PHE A 218 -9.85 17.29 7.88
N ARG A 219 -8.91 18.17 8.16
CA ARG A 219 -9.16 19.63 8.28
C ARG A 219 -9.69 20.29 7.01
N ASP A 220 -9.42 19.70 5.81
CA ASP A 220 -9.85 20.29 4.54
C ASP A 220 -11.38 20.25 4.36
N PHE A 221 -12.07 19.37 5.08
CA PHE A 221 -13.53 19.24 5.04
C PHE A 221 -14.21 19.39 6.41
N ALA A 222 -13.51 19.16 7.51
CA ALA A 222 -14.04 19.39 8.86
C ALA A 222 -13.82 20.84 9.32
N GLY A 223 -12.94 21.58 8.65
CA GLY A 223 -12.53 22.93 9.05
C GLY A 223 -11.88 22.95 10.43
N GLU A 224 -11.95 24.09 11.11
CA GLU A 224 -11.41 24.26 12.46
C GLU A 224 -12.33 23.73 13.57
N LYS A 225 -13.40 23.03 13.21
CA LYS A 225 -14.44 22.58 14.16
C LYS A 225 -14.03 21.40 15.05
N TYR A 226 -12.90 20.76 14.78
CA TYR A 226 -12.43 19.70 15.68
C TYR A 226 -11.63 20.30 16.84
N ARG A 227 -11.94 19.84 18.07
CA ARG A 227 -11.15 20.17 19.26
C ARG A 227 -10.47 18.89 19.74
N ILE A 228 -9.15 18.96 19.86
CA ILE A 228 -8.41 17.89 20.54
C ILE A 228 -8.68 18.02 22.03
N ARG A 229 -9.26 16.98 22.63
CA ARG A 229 -9.40 16.86 24.08
C ARG A 229 -8.41 15.82 24.55
N THR A 230 -7.45 16.27 25.35
CA THR A 230 -6.51 15.36 26.00
C THR A 230 -7.16 14.88 27.30
N HIS A 231 -7.35 13.58 27.42
CA HIS A 231 -7.78 12.95 28.65
C HIS A 231 -6.57 12.29 29.30
N THR A 232 -6.18 12.80 30.45
CA THR A 232 -5.15 12.16 31.27
C THR A 232 -5.84 11.09 32.13
N VAL A 233 -5.51 9.84 31.86
CA VAL A 233 -5.97 8.72 32.68
C VAL A 233 -4.86 8.39 33.66
N ARG A 234 -5.18 8.30 34.94
CA ARG A 234 -4.25 7.80 35.94
C ARG A 234 -4.38 6.29 35.96
N PRO A 235 -3.29 5.55 35.76
CA PRO A 235 -3.36 4.09 35.88
C PRO A 235 -3.76 3.68 37.29
N SER A 236 -4.45 2.57 37.42
CA SER A 236 -4.72 1.94 38.70
C SER A 236 -3.44 1.49 39.39
N GLU A 237 -3.47 1.22 40.69
CA GLU A 237 -2.29 0.75 41.42
C GLU A 237 -1.69 -0.52 40.80
N GLY A 238 -2.55 -1.46 40.36
CA GLY A 238 -2.11 -2.69 39.68
C GLY A 238 -1.46 -2.43 38.32
N GLU A 239 -1.96 -1.46 37.54
CA GLU A 239 -1.35 -1.07 36.27
C GLU A 239 0.00 -0.34 36.50
N HIS A 240 0.10 0.49 37.54
CA HIS A 240 1.34 1.12 37.94
C HIS A 240 2.43 0.10 38.27
N GLU A 241 2.06 -0.96 38.98
CA GLU A 241 2.99 -2.04 39.32
C GLU A 241 3.48 -2.78 38.08
N VAL A 242 2.59 -3.10 37.15
CA VAL A 242 2.95 -3.73 35.88
C VAL A 242 3.90 -2.83 35.06
N TYR A 243 3.62 -1.54 34.95
CA TYR A 243 4.51 -0.61 34.25
C TYR A 243 5.89 -0.52 34.93
N ARG A 244 5.93 -0.50 36.26
CA ARG A 244 7.20 -0.47 37.01
C ARG A 244 8.06 -1.70 36.70
N VAL A 245 7.47 -2.89 36.77
CA VAL A 245 8.17 -4.15 36.47
C VAL A 245 8.71 -4.17 35.04
N ILE A 246 7.90 -3.72 34.06
CA ILE A 246 8.33 -3.67 32.65
C ILE A 246 9.51 -2.70 32.48
N ILE A 247 9.46 -1.51 33.08
CA ILE A 247 10.53 -0.53 32.99
C ILE A 247 11.80 -1.03 33.66
N GLU A 248 11.71 -1.62 34.85
CA GLU A 248 12.85 -2.18 35.58
C GLU A 248 13.52 -3.31 34.78
N GLU A 249 12.73 -4.19 34.17
CA GLU A 249 13.26 -5.28 33.34
C GLU A 249 13.89 -4.74 32.04
N PHE A 250 13.27 -3.75 31.42
CA PHE A 250 13.85 -3.10 30.25
C PHE A 250 15.19 -2.43 30.55
N CYS A 251 15.30 -1.71 31.68
CA CYS A 251 16.57 -1.10 32.11
C CYS A 251 17.64 -2.16 32.37
N ARG A 252 17.29 -3.30 32.99
CA ARG A 252 18.21 -4.39 33.23
C ARG A 252 18.76 -5.03 31.95
N ILE A 253 17.96 -5.07 30.87
CA ILE A 253 18.39 -5.62 29.58
C ILE A 253 19.29 -4.64 28.83
N CYS A 254 19.16 -3.33 29.11
CA CYS A 254 19.95 -2.27 28.45
C CYS A 254 21.28 -1.97 29.16
N GLU A 255 21.51 -2.44 30.37
CA GLU A 255 22.81 -2.43 31.09
C GLU A 255 23.67 -3.67 30.71
#